data_619dc8d9576ce1b3a59d1d006840055d
#
_entry.id   619dc8d9576ce1b3a59d1d006840055d
#
_cell.length_a   1.000
_cell.length_b   1.000
_cell.length_c   1.000
_cell.angle_alpha   90.00
_cell.angle_beta   90.00
_cell.angle_gamma   90.00
#
_symmetry.space_group_name_H-M   'P 1'
#
loop_
_entity.id
_entity.type
_entity.pdbx_description
1 polymer ?
#
loop_
_entity_poly.entity_id
_entity_poly.type
_entity_poly.pdbx_seq_one_letter_code
_entity_poly.pdbx_strand_id
1 'polypeptide(L)'
;RRDRRGGNRVTMWRVTAKLLLLLIVGLTAGCAGYRVGAVNPAIPADQSIQVGLFQNGTAQPGLSESVNASIRRELHRDGTFELATANDGDVLLTGNIASYRRSAVSFQPKDILSVRDFVVELSTRVKATEKTSGKVLVDRVVTSRTTVRLGDDLASSERQALPLLANDLAKRTVAMLSEGGW
;
A
#
# COMPACT_ATOMS: atom_id res chain seq x y z
N ARG A 1 -59.11 43.17 -33.92
CA ARG A 1 -57.60 42.94 -33.89
C ARG A 1 -57.33 41.93 -32.78
N ARG A 2 -57.16 40.69 -33.10
CA ARG A 2 -56.81 39.58 -32.18
C ARG A 2 -55.29 39.52 -32.01
N ASP A 3 -54.92 39.52 -30.76
CA ASP A 3 -53.55 39.53 -30.24
C ASP A 3 -52.83 38.21 -30.53
N ARG A 4 -51.79 38.25 -31.39
CA ARG A 4 -50.93 37.09 -31.77
C ARG A 4 -49.68 36.99 -30.90
N ARG A 5 -49.64 37.53 -29.73
CA ARG A 5 -48.40 37.60 -28.90
C ARG A 5 -48.20 36.46 -27.89
N GLY A 6 -49.15 35.52 -27.79
CA GLY A 6 -49.07 34.44 -26.75
C GLY A 6 -48.24 33.19 -27.15
N GLY A 7 -48.04 32.95 -28.44
CA GLY A 7 -47.45 31.69 -28.93
C GLY A 7 -45.93 31.53 -28.76
N ASN A 8 -45.19 32.62 -28.76
CA ASN A 8 -43.72 32.56 -28.77
C ASN A 8 -43.09 32.33 -27.35
N ARG A 9 -43.76 32.66 -26.31
CA ARG A 9 -43.25 32.51 -24.93
C ARG A 9 -43.27 31.05 -24.48
N VAL A 10 -44.26 30.28 -24.85
CA VAL A 10 -44.44 28.87 -24.46
C VAL A 10 -43.45 27.97 -25.21
N THR A 11 -43.18 28.27 -26.48
CA THR A 11 -42.21 27.55 -27.30
C THR A 11 -40.76 27.82 -26.85
N MET A 12 -40.44 29.07 -26.52
CA MET A 12 -39.14 29.47 -25.98
C MET A 12 -38.83 28.79 -24.62
N TRP A 13 -39.81 28.76 -23.72
CA TRP A 13 -39.68 28.09 -22.42
C TRP A 13 -39.43 26.58 -22.58
N ARG A 14 -40.12 25.92 -23.52
CA ARG A 14 -39.93 24.48 -23.78
C ARG A 14 -38.56 24.19 -24.38
N VAL A 15 -38.00 25.05 -25.19
CA VAL A 15 -36.68 24.94 -25.77
C VAL A 15 -35.60 25.15 -24.70
N THR A 16 -35.74 26.19 -23.86
CA THR A 16 -34.79 26.46 -22.78
C THR A 16 -34.81 25.35 -21.73
N ALA A 17 -35.99 24.82 -21.38
CA ALA A 17 -36.09 23.68 -20.44
C ALA A 17 -35.44 22.41 -20.98
N LYS A 18 -35.57 22.09 -22.29
CA LYS A 18 -34.90 20.97 -22.93
C LYS A 18 -33.39 21.13 -23.00
N LEU A 19 -32.88 22.33 -23.28
CA LEU A 19 -31.46 22.66 -23.27
C LEU A 19 -30.84 22.53 -21.87
N LEU A 20 -31.57 23.00 -20.85
CA LEU A 20 -31.14 22.88 -19.46
C LEU A 20 -31.10 21.41 -19.00
N LEU A 21 -32.09 20.61 -19.39
CA LEU A 21 -32.13 19.17 -19.11
C LEU A 21 -30.98 18.42 -19.78
N LEU A 22 -30.65 18.75 -21.05
CA LEU A 22 -29.52 18.17 -21.78
C LEU A 22 -28.17 18.56 -21.13
N LEU A 23 -28.04 19.79 -20.63
CA LEU A 23 -26.85 20.25 -19.94
C LEU A 23 -26.64 19.50 -18.61
N ILE A 24 -27.72 19.26 -17.85
CA ILE A 24 -27.66 18.50 -16.58
C ILE A 24 -27.27 17.04 -16.81
N VAL A 25 -27.83 16.40 -17.85
CA VAL A 25 -27.50 15.03 -18.22
C VAL A 25 -26.04 14.91 -18.70
N GLY A 26 -25.51 15.92 -19.39
CA GLY A 26 -24.11 15.98 -19.83
C GLY A 26 -23.11 16.09 -18.66
N LEU A 27 -23.48 16.77 -17.57
CA LEU A 27 -22.63 16.95 -16.38
C LEU A 27 -22.54 15.70 -15.50
N THR A 28 -23.49 14.77 -15.57
CA THR A 28 -23.47 13.52 -14.81
C THR A 28 -22.63 12.40 -15.45
N ALA A 29 -22.25 12.53 -16.72
CA ALA A 29 -21.48 11.52 -17.45
C ALA A 29 -19.97 11.58 -17.16
N GLY A 30 -19.47 12.57 -16.41
CA GLY A 30 -18.04 12.83 -16.22
C GLY A 30 -17.31 11.96 -15.18
N CYS A 31 -17.99 11.15 -14.37
CA CYS A 31 -17.35 10.43 -13.25
C CYS A 31 -17.16 8.92 -13.45
N ALA A 32 -17.42 8.37 -14.64
CA ALA A 32 -17.43 6.92 -14.86
C ALA A 32 -16.05 6.30 -15.25
N GLY A 33 -14.94 7.04 -15.16
CA GLY A 33 -13.64 6.61 -15.70
C GLY A 33 -12.56 6.24 -14.68
N TYR A 34 -12.79 6.37 -13.37
CA TYR A 34 -11.75 6.04 -12.39
C TYR A 34 -11.79 4.54 -12.07
N ARG A 35 -10.91 3.77 -12.72
CA ARG A 35 -10.61 2.39 -12.30
C ARG A 35 -9.55 2.46 -11.20
N VAL A 36 -9.95 2.22 -9.97
CA VAL A 36 -9.04 1.87 -8.88
C VAL A 36 -8.66 0.41 -9.11
N GLY A 37 -7.44 0.17 -9.53
CA GLY A 37 -6.94 -1.19 -9.79
C GLY A 37 -5.42 -1.22 -9.79
N ALA A 38 -4.85 -2.42 -9.62
CA ALA A 38 -3.41 -2.64 -9.69
C ALA A 38 -2.87 -2.18 -11.06
N VAL A 39 -1.85 -1.34 -11.03
CA VAL A 39 -1.18 -0.83 -12.24
C VAL A 39 -0.06 -1.77 -12.69
N ASN A 40 0.30 -2.75 -11.85
CA ASN A 40 1.36 -3.71 -12.14
C ASN A 40 0.87 -4.80 -13.13
N PRO A 41 1.36 -4.83 -14.37
CA PRO A 41 0.96 -5.84 -15.35
C PRO A 41 1.42 -7.26 -14.98
N ALA A 42 2.32 -7.42 -14.00
CA ALA A 42 2.82 -8.73 -13.56
C ALA A 42 1.84 -9.45 -12.62
N ILE A 43 0.95 -8.71 -11.94
CA ILE A 43 -0.07 -9.27 -11.05
C ILE A 43 -1.43 -8.68 -11.47
N PRO A 44 -2.30 -9.44 -12.14
CA PRO A 44 -3.65 -9.01 -12.46
C PRO A 44 -4.43 -8.62 -11.20
N ALA A 45 -5.25 -7.58 -11.30
CA ALA A 45 -5.99 -7.02 -10.15
C ALA A 45 -7.09 -7.94 -9.60
N ASP A 46 -7.48 -8.94 -10.36
CA ASP A 46 -8.48 -9.96 -10.00
C ASP A 46 -7.87 -11.18 -9.27
N GLN A 47 -6.54 -11.20 -9.12
CA GLN A 47 -5.87 -12.29 -8.41
C GLN A 47 -5.86 -12.07 -6.90
N SER A 48 -6.12 -13.14 -6.16
CA SER A 48 -6.03 -13.18 -4.71
C SER A 48 -4.59 -13.45 -4.25
N ILE A 49 -4.17 -12.78 -3.17
CA ILE A 49 -2.83 -12.94 -2.59
C ILE A 49 -2.90 -13.71 -1.28
N GLN A 50 -2.21 -14.84 -1.26
CA GLN A 50 -1.94 -15.60 -0.05
C GLN A 50 -0.61 -15.16 0.54
N VAL A 51 -0.60 -14.70 1.81
CA VAL A 51 0.63 -14.39 2.53
C VAL A 51 1.18 -15.66 3.17
N GLY A 52 2.31 -16.13 2.64
CA GLY A 52 3.10 -17.22 3.19
C GLY A 52 4.03 -16.77 4.31
N LEU A 53 4.98 -17.61 4.66
CA LEU A 53 5.94 -17.30 5.73
C LEU A 53 7.02 -16.33 5.26
N PHE A 54 7.24 -15.27 6.03
CA PHE A 54 8.43 -14.43 5.95
C PHE A 54 9.48 -14.97 6.93
N GLN A 55 10.49 -15.64 6.40
CA GLN A 55 11.55 -16.24 7.19
C GLN A 55 12.48 -15.17 7.77
N ASN A 56 12.88 -15.34 9.01
CA ASN A 56 13.83 -14.44 9.66
C ASN A 56 15.26 -15.01 9.57
N GLY A 57 16.06 -14.43 8.70
CA GLY A 57 17.49 -14.74 8.54
C GLY A 57 18.39 -13.90 9.47
N THR A 58 17.82 -13.16 10.43
CA THR A 58 18.57 -12.29 11.35
C THR A 58 18.54 -12.80 12.78
N ALA A 59 19.40 -12.25 13.63
CA ALA A 59 19.41 -12.58 15.05
C ALA A 59 18.30 -11.84 15.86
N GLN A 60 17.55 -10.91 15.24
CA GLN A 60 16.50 -10.14 15.93
C GLN A 60 15.23 -10.98 16.05
N PRO A 61 14.76 -11.33 17.26
CA PRO A 61 13.54 -12.13 17.41
C PRO A 61 12.27 -11.35 17.09
N GLY A 62 11.17 -12.07 16.80
CA GLY A 62 9.83 -11.49 16.60
C GLY A 62 9.60 -10.79 15.26
N LEU A 63 10.61 -10.74 14.35
CA LEU A 63 10.47 -10.07 13.05
C LEU A 63 9.51 -10.80 12.11
N SER A 64 9.57 -12.12 12.05
CA SER A 64 8.67 -12.91 11.19
C SER A 64 7.21 -12.63 11.50
N GLU A 65 6.83 -12.71 12.77
CA GLU A 65 5.45 -12.50 13.22
C GLU A 65 4.99 -11.06 12.96
N SER A 66 5.85 -10.08 13.30
CA SER A 66 5.54 -8.66 13.11
C SER A 66 5.36 -8.32 11.63
N VAL A 67 6.23 -8.83 10.75
CA VAL A 67 6.17 -8.60 9.30
C VAL A 67 4.95 -9.29 8.69
N ASN A 68 4.72 -10.57 9.00
CA ASN A 68 3.56 -11.32 8.50
C ASN A 68 2.24 -10.64 8.89
N ALA A 69 2.10 -10.25 10.17
CA ALA A 69 0.90 -9.57 10.64
C ALA A 69 0.71 -8.20 9.96
N SER A 70 1.79 -7.45 9.74
CA SER A 70 1.74 -6.13 9.11
C SER A 70 1.39 -6.21 7.62
N ILE A 71 1.95 -7.18 6.88
CA ILE A 71 1.64 -7.38 5.46
C ILE A 71 0.17 -7.78 5.28
N ARG A 72 -0.37 -8.71 6.10
CA ARG A 72 -1.79 -9.10 6.04
C ARG A 72 -2.71 -7.92 6.32
N ARG A 73 -2.40 -7.11 7.34
CA ARG A 73 -3.18 -5.90 7.64
C ARG A 73 -3.14 -4.87 6.51
N GLU A 74 -1.97 -4.68 5.91
CA GLU A 74 -1.80 -3.70 4.84
C GLU A 74 -2.51 -4.14 3.56
N LEU A 75 -2.42 -5.41 3.14
CA LEU A 75 -3.17 -5.96 2.00
C LEU A 75 -4.68 -5.80 2.21
N HIS A 76 -5.16 -6.12 3.42
CA HIS A 76 -6.58 -5.95 3.74
C HIS A 76 -7.02 -4.47 3.71
N ARG A 77 -6.15 -3.56 4.15
CA ARG A 77 -6.44 -2.12 4.19
C ARG A 77 -6.38 -1.47 2.81
N ASP A 78 -5.41 -1.86 2.01
CA ASP A 78 -5.19 -1.31 0.65
C ASP A 78 -6.34 -1.71 -0.29
N GLY A 79 -6.77 -2.97 -0.23
CA GLY A 79 -7.92 -3.48 -0.98
C GLY A 79 -7.71 -3.61 -2.49
N THR A 80 -6.49 -3.39 -3.00
CA THR A 80 -6.15 -3.58 -4.42
C THR A 80 -6.22 -5.06 -4.80
N PHE A 81 -5.79 -5.93 -3.89
CA PHE A 81 -5.82 -7.38 -4.04
C PHE A 81 -6.68 -8.02 -2.95
N GLU A 82 -7.37 -9.10 -3.30
CA GLU A 82 -8.06 -9.92 -2.31
C GLU A 82 -7.06 -10.70 -1.45
N LEU A 83 -7.19 -10.62 -0.12
CA LEU A 83 -6.38 -11.40 0.80
C LEU A 83 -6.98 -12.79 0.98
N ALA A 84 -6.33 -13.81 0.44
CA ALA A 84 -6.70 -15.21 0.65
C ALA A 84 -6.28 -15.68 2.07
N THR A 85 -7.24 -16.20 2.83
CA THR A 85 -7.04 -16.66 4.21
C THR A 85 -7.05 -18.19 4.35
N ALA A 86 -7.64 -18.89 3.38
CA ALA A 86 -7.87 -20.33 3.41
C ALA A 86 -6.87 -21.15 2.58
N ASN A 87 -5.68 -20.63 2.32
CA ASN A 87 -4.64 -21.31 1.53
C ASN A 87 -4.98 -21.49 0.03
N ASP A 88 -5.94 -20.75 -0.47
CA ASP A 88 -6.55 -20.81 -1.81
C ASP A 88 -6.17 -19.64 -2.72
N GLY A 89 -5.24 -18.77 -2.29
CA GLY A 89 -4.80 -17.64 -3.08
C GLY A 89 -4.11 -18.03 -4.39
N ASP A 90 -4.31 -17.22 -5.43
CA ASP A 90 -3.71 -17.40 -6.76
C ASP A 90 -2.22 -17.12 -6.74
N VAL A 91 -1.80 -16.12 -5.98
CA VAL A 91 -0.41 -15.68 -5.81
C VAL A 91 0.05 -15.94 -4.39
N LEU A 92 1.17 -16.65 -4.25
CA LEU A 92 1.84 -16.87 -2.97
C LEU A 92 2.91 -15.79 -2.77
N LEU A 93 2.71 -14.94 -1.75
CA LEU A 93 3.67 -13.93 -1.32
C LEU A 93 4.51 -14.47 -0.17
N THR A 94 5.81 -14.59 -0.36
CA THR A 94 6.79 -15.05 0.64
C THR A 94 7.91 -14.05 0.76
N GLY A 95 8.73 -14.17 1.80
CA GLY A 95 9.92 -13.34 1.94
C GLY A 95 11.00 -13.94 2.82
N ASN A 96 12.20 -13.36 2.70
CA ASN A 96 13.31 -13.64 3.58
C ASN A 96 13.84 -12.30 4.13
N ILE A 97 13.76 -12.13 5.43
CA ILE A 97 14.33 -10.99 6.16
C ILE A 97 15.84 -11.21 6.22
N ALA A 98 16.55 -10.50 5.32
CA ALA A 98 17.97 -10.74 5.07
C ALA A 98 18.88 -9.97 6.03
N SER A 99 18.47 -8.78 6.48
CA SER A 99 19.28 -7.99 7.40
C SER A 99 18.46 -7.07 8.29
N TYR A 100 18.95 -6.92 9.52
CA TYR A 100 18.51 -5.95 10.50
C TYR A 100 19.74 -5.18 10.97
N ARG A 101 19.80 -3.88 10.72
CA ARG A 101 20.98 -3.05 10.99
C ARG A 101 20.62 -1.83 11.80
N ARG A 102 21.56 -1.39 12.64
CA ARG A 102 21.48 -0.16 13.42
C ARG A 102 22.64 0.74 13.09
N SER A 103 22.37 2.03 12.91
CA SER A 103 23.39 3.04 12.67
C SER A 103 23.12 4.25 13.55
N ALA A 104 24.11 4.66 14.32
CA ALA A 104 24.03 5.89 15.11
C ALA A 104 23.92 7.10 14.19
N VAL A 105 22.99 8.02 14.49
CA VAL A 105 22.76 9.24 13.68
C VAL A 105 22.91 10.51 14.49
N SER A 106 22.75 10.45 15.81
CA SER A 106 23.03 11.59 16.69
C SER A 106 23.60 11.16 18.03
N PHE A 107 24.32 12.09 18.67
CA PHE A 107 24.98 11.90 19.94
C PHE A 107 24.47 12.92 20.95
N GLN A 108 24.69 12.65 22.22
CA GLN A 108 24.36 13.59 23.30
C GLN A 108 25.14 14.90 23.15
N PRO A 109 24.51 16.08 23.33
CA PRO A 109 25.20 17.37 23.12
C PRO A 109 26.43 17.60 24.00
N LYS A 110 26.49 16.92 25.13
CA LYS A 110 27.60 17.03 26.12
C LYS A 110 28.46 15.78 26.22
N ASP A 111 28.11 14.72 25.48
CA ASP A 111 28.82 13.45 25.49
C ASP A 111 28.74 12.81 24.10
N ILE A 112 29.76 13.04 23.29
CA ILE A 112 29.88 12.52 21.93
C ILE A 112 30.08 11.00 21.86
N LEU A 113 30.29 10.33 22.99
CA LEU A 113 30.39 8.87 23.06
C LEU A 113 29.03 8.23 23.30
N SER A 114 28.05 8.99 23.78
CA SER A 114 26.70 8.49 24.05
C SER A 114 25.76 8.75 22.88
N VAL A 115 25.31 7.69 22.22
CA VAL A 115 24.32 7.75 21.13
C VAL A 115 22.97 8.18 21.70
N ARG A 116 22.34 9.15 21.04
CA ARG A 116 21.01 9.63 21.38
C ARG A 116 19.94 9.06 20.46
N ASP A 117 20.19 9.06 19.16
CA ASP A 117 19.27 8.57 18.18
C ASP A 117 20.00 7.63 17.21
N PHE A 118 19.33 6.56 16.81
CA PHE A 118 19.85 5.65 15.79
C PHE A 118 18.77 5.32 14.77
N VAL A 119 19.19 5.05 13.53
CA VAL A 119 18.35 4.51 12.48
C VAL A 119 18.42 3.00 12.54
N VAL A 120 17.24 2.38 12.52
CA VAL A 120 17.09 0.94 12.31
C VAL A 120 16.62 0.70 10.89
N GLU A 121 17.31 -0.20 10.19
CA GLU A 121 17.02 -0.60 8.83
C GLU A 121 16.71 -2.10 8.77
N LEU A 122 15.65 -2.45 8.07
CA LEU A 122 15.23 -3.81 7.81
C LEU A 122 15.20 -4.03 6.29
N SER A 123 15.97 -5.01 5.77
CA SER A 123 15.94 -5.39 4.37
C SER A 123 15.37 -6.80 4.21
N THR A 124 14.37 -6.93 3.33
CA THR A 124 13.64 -8.17 3.11
C THR A 124 13.56 -8.45 1.61
N ARG A 125 13.97 -9.63 1.18
CA ARG A 125 13.70 -10.10 -0.18
C ARG A 125 12.28 -10.64 -0.23
N VAL A 126 11.46 -10.04 -1.08
CA VAL A 126 10.04 -10.38 -1.27
C VAL A 126 9.87 -11.08 -2.60
N LYS A 127 9.15 -12.20 -2.60
CA LYS A 127 8.88 -13.01 -3.78
C LYS A 127 7.37 -13.26 -3.88
N ALA A 128 6.78 -12.91 -5.02
CA ALA A 128 5.42 -13.27 -5.39
C ALA A 128 5.47 -14.34 -6.50
N THR A 129 4.81 -15.46 -6.26
CA THR A 129 4.80 -16.61 -7.17
C THR A 129 3.37 -17.00 -7.48
N GLU A 130 3.04 -17.11 -8.76
CA GLU A 130 1.75 -17.66 -9.19
C GLU A 130 1.69 -19.15 -8.86
N LYS A 131 0.68 -19.57 -8.10
CA LYS A 131 0.61 -20.95 -7.59
C LYS A 131 0.34 -21.98 -8.68
N THR A 132 -0.45 -21.62 -9.69
CA THR A 132 -0.86 -22.52 -10.77
C THR A 132 0.31 -22.90 -11.67
N SER A 133 1.15 -21.92 -12.07
CA SER A 133 2.24 -22.12 -13.00
C SER A 133 3.63 -22.26 -12.32
N GLY A 134 3.73 -21.83 -11.05
CA GLY A 134 5.01 -21.69 -10.36
C GLY A 134 5.86 -20.51 -10.85
N LYS A 135 5.32 -19.66 -11.73
CA LYS A 135 6.02 -18.50 -12.29
C LYS A 135 6.25 -17.45 -11.22
N VAL A 136 7.49 -16.96 -11.14
CA VAL A 136 7.82 -15.83 -10.28
C VAL A 136 7.38 -14.54 -10.97
N LEU A 137 6.43 -13.84 -10.35
CA LEU A 137 5.90 -12.58 -10.84
C LEU A 137 6.72 -11.39 -10.34
N VAL A 138 7.14 -11.45 -9.08
CA VAL A 138 7.98 -10.43 -8.44
C VAL A 138 9.06 -11.10 -7.61
N ASP A 139 10.29 -10.60 -7.68
CA ASP A 139 11.41 -10.96 -6.80
C ASP A 139 12.26 -9.70 -6.58
N ARG A 140 12.05 -9.03 -5.44
CA ARG A 140 12.64 -7.72 -5.14
C ARG A 140 13.07 -7.63 -3.68
N VAL A 141 14.06 -6.77 -3.43
CA VAL A 141 14.45 -6.37 -2.08
C VAL A 141 13.69 -5.10 -1.71
N VAL A 142 12.97 -5.17 -0.59
CA VAL A 142 12.27 -4.04 0.01
C VAL A 142 12.99 -3.68 1.29
N THR A 143 13.27 -2.39 1.47
CA THR A 143 13.96 -1.87 2.65
C THR A 143 13.05 -0.90 3.38
N SER A 144 12.91 -1.08 4.69
CA SER A 144 12.23 -0.13 5.58
C SER A 144 13.20 0.45 6.59
N ARG A 145 12.91 1.68 7.06
CA ARG A 145 13.75 2.41 8.01
C ARG A 145 12.89 3.15 9.03
N THR A 146 13.39 3.21 10.26
CA THR A 146 12.80 4.07 11.28
C THR A 146 13.90 4.66 12.15
N THR A 147 13.67 5.86 12.68
CA THR A 147 14.56 6.48 13.66
C THR A 147 14.04 6.16 15.05
N VAL A 148 14.94 5.72 15.91
CA VAL A 148 14.64 5.36 17.28
C VAL A 148 15.48 6.23 18.20
N ARG A 149 14.82 6.88 19.15
CA ARG A 149 15.51 7.57 20.23
C ARG A 149 15.85 6.57 21.33
N LEU A 150 17.08 6.59 21.78
CA LEU A 150 17.50 5.80 22.93
C LEU A 150 16.80 6.34 24.19
N GLY A 151 15.94 5.50 24.78
CA GLY A 151 15.31 5.74 26.07
C GLY A 151 16.16 5.23 27.22
N ASP A 152 15.51 4.67 28.23
CA ASP A 152 16.18 4.13 29.43
C ASP A 152 17.06 2.91 29.08
N ASP A 153 16.62 2.10 28.10
CA ASP A 153 17.42 0.99 27.58
C ASP A 153 17.18 0.76 26.07
N LEU A 154 18.20 0.19 25.44
CA LEU A 154 18.19 -0.09 24.01
C LEU A 154 17.16 -1.16 23.63
N ALA A 155 17.00 -2.19 24.45
CA ALA A 155 16.12 -3.31 24.15
C ALA A 155 14.63 -2.89 24.14
N SER A 156 14.25 -1.99 25.05
CA SER A 156 12.89 -1.41 25.06
C SER A 156 12.65 -0.52 23.85
N SER A 157 13.63 0.33 23.51
CA SER A 157 13.55 1.19 22.33
C SER A 157 13.43 0.39 21.03
N GLU A 158 14.16 -0.72 20.89
CA GLU A 158 14.07 -1.63 19.77
C GLU A 158 12.72 -2.36 19.68
N ARG A 159 12.22 -2.87 20.80
CA ARG A 159 10.87 -3.51 20.82
C ARG A 159 9.78 -2.57 20.32
N GLN A 160 9.89 -1.28 20.62
CA GLN A 160 8.96 -0.26 20.12
C GLN A 160 9.16 0.03 18.62
N ALA A 161 10.38 -0.12 18.11
CA ALA A 161 10.70 0.11 16.69
C ALA A 161 10.20 -1.02 15.76
N LEU A 162 10.16 -2.28 16.23
CA LEU A 162 9.81 -3.43 15.38
C LEU A 162 8.45 -3.28 14.68
N PRO A 163 7.34 -2.90 15.33
CA PRO A 163 6.07 -2.73 14.64
C PRO A 163 6.09 -1.57 13.64
N LEU A 164 6.87 -0.52 13.88
CA LEU A 164 7.00 0.60 12.95
C LEU A 164 7.73 0.18 11.69
N LEU A 165 8.83 -0.54 11.82
CA LEU A 165 9.58 -1.12 10.70
C LEU A 165 8.74 -2.10 9.89
N ALA A 166 8.02 -2.99 10.57
CA ALA A 166 7.17 -3.97 9.91
C ALA A 166 6.01 -3.31 9.15
N ASN A 167 5.43 -2.25 9.69
CA ASN A 167 4.38 -1.49 9.02
C ASN A 167 4.91 -0.72 7.80
N ASP A 168 6.09 -0.08 7.89
CA ASP A 168 6.70 0.59 6.73
C ASP A 168 7.09 -0.41 5.65
N LEU A 169 7.66 -1.57 6.04
CA LEU A 169 7.95 -2.67 5.11
C LEU A 169 6.69 -3.16 4.40
N ALA A 170 5.59 -3.34 5.13
CA ALA A 170 4.32 -3.80 4.58
C ALA A 170 3.76 -2.81 3.55
N LYS A 171 3.73 -1.51 3.87
CA LYS A 171 3.29 -0.46 2.95
C LYS A 171 4.10 -0.46 1.67
N ARG A 172 5.43 -0.49 1.77
CA ARG A 172 6.32 -0.53 0.60
C ARG A 172 6.14 -1.81 -0.21
N THR A 173 5.92 -2.94 0.45
CA THR A 173 5.67 -4.22 -0.22
C THR A 173 4.36 -4.18 -1.00
N VAL A 174 3.27 -3.73 -0.39
CA VAL A 174 1.97 -3.65 -1.06
C VAL A 174 1.99 -2.64 -2.20
N ALA A 175 2.58 -1.45 -1.99
CA ALA A 175 2.76 -0.45 -3.05
C ALA A 175 3.58 -1.01 -4.24
N MET A 176 4.66 -1.76 -3.97
CA MET A 176 5.44 -2.42 -5.01
C MET A 176 4.61 -3.44 -5.81
N LEU A 177 3.70 -4.17 -5.17
CA LEU A 177 2.82 -5.14 -5.83
C LEU A 177 1.75 -4.46 -6.67
N SER A 178 1.19 -3.32 -6.21
CA SER A 178 0.11 -2.60 -6.87
C SER A 178 0.61 -1.63 -7.96
N GLU A 179 1.77 -1.00 -7.78
CA GLU A 179 2.26 0.05 -8.68
C GLU A 179 3.26 -0.45 -9.74
N GLY A 180 3.69 -1.72 -9.65
CA GLY A 180 4.67 -2.26 -10.58
C GLY A 180 6.04 -1.62 -10.42
N GLY A 181 6.74 -1.95 -9.39
CA GLY A 181 8.01 -1.45 -8.88
C GLY A 181 8.93 -0.68 -9.84
N TRP A 182 9.38 0.41 -9.33
CA TRP A 182 10.42 1.33 -9.85
C TRP A 182 11.79 0.63 -9.91
#